data_30348aba162610f111417899079bdf5e
#
_entry.id   30348aba162610f111417899079bdf5e
#
_cell.length_a   1.000
_cell.length_b   1.000
_cell.length_c   1.000
_cell.angle_alpha   90.00
_cell.angle_beta   90.00
_cell.angle_gamma   90.00
#
_symmetry.space_group_name_H-M   'P 1'
#
loop_
_entity.id
_entity.type
_entity.pdbx_description
1 polymer ?
#
loop_
_entity_poly.entity_id
_entity_poly.type
_entity_poly.pdbx_seq_one_letter_code
_entity_poly.pdbx_strand_id
1 'polypeptide(L)'
;MVHETNYMDSQQKVLNIFPLPWIVVLLSFTIIIRLPVLFIAGIIHNDSYEYIRAAKSMLQGDWTGGVAPPVYSFCIMVLNKLVGNYELAGVLVSWIFGAAVVVPIYFFARKVFDERTGKIASLLSVVQPTLYFYSGSVLSDSVYYFFIALSVYLGWMAFEKGKLITVVLFSLSTTISYLTRPEAIGFMFIFFLWILLINPPGEKRNLLKRLTLAVTAIIFFIIFSSPYLVALRKEFGRWEISRKASISIEMLEKNTNTIIQQDKETESGPEIPTNKRKISIKSIVREPVSISKKLLAGFVLALFKYQQALNPVLFLLALIGLVRRRHDRTLWRIDLYILSYFFFFFAMVLPFFWITKRHTSHLIVIALPWAAYGLIRISDFVRNKTTIAFMRNHVGTIFLIFIMIILFTQGVVERMNSRKHRVIRKEVGIWMKNNLQKGPVISRLPHEAFYGDMDWINVQDYSYDNLLEKATDKQAKYLIIDMDVMADNTNFVNRLKENNFDLIYVKQKRNQKIFVFSFQER
;
A
#
# COMPACT_ATOMS: atom_id res chain seq x y z
N MET A 1 16.60 14.26 43.53
CA MET A 1 17.50 13.58 42.59
C MET A 1 17.75 12.09 42.88
N VAL A 2 17.97 11.65 44.09
CA VAL A 2 18.21 10.21 44.41
C VAL A 2 16.92 9.37 44.34
N HIS A 3 15.75 9.94 44.57
CA HIS A 3 14.47 9.24 44.49
C HIS A 3 13.95 9.03 43.04
N GLU A 4 14.32 9.90 42.10
CA GLU A 4 13.92 9.75 40.71
C GLU A 4 14.76 8.70 39.96
N THR A 5 16.04 8.56 40.30
CA THR A 5 16.89 7.51 39.73
C THR A 5 16.46 6.10 40.12
N ASN A 6 16.00 5.90 41.38
CA ASN A 6 15.48 4.60 41.82
C ASN A 6 14.12 4.23 41.21
N TYR A 7 13.28 5.23 40.89
CA TYR A 7 12.00 4.98 40.21
C TYR A 7 12.21 4.61 38.72
N MET A 8 13.17 5.22 38.05
CA MET A 8 13.55 4.88 36.68
C MET A 8 14.20 3.50 36.58
N ASP A 9 15.00 3.10 37.55
CA ASP A 9 15.69 1.80 37.58
C ASP A 9 14.73 0.65 37.93
N SER A 10 13.73 0.87 38.76
CA SER A 10 12.67 -0.09 39.07
C SER A 10 11.72 -0.29 37.87
N GLN A 11 11.44 0.76 37.11
CA GLN A 11 10.66 0.66 35.87
C GLN A 11 11.44 -0.08 34.75
N GLN A 12 12.78 0.06 34.69
CA GLN A 12 13.61 -0.69 33.74
C GLN A 12 13.72 -2.18 34.06
N LYS A 13 13.69 -2.58 35.34
CA LYS A 13 13.70 -4.02 35.74
C LYS A 13 12.40 -4.75 35.46
N VAL A 14 11.25 -4.07 35.49
CA VAL A 14 9.94 -4.63 35.08
C VAL A 14 9.84 -4.80 33.55
N LEU A 15 10.70 -4.14 32.77
CA LEU A 15 10.74 -4.17 31.30
C LEU A 15 11.32 -5.47 30.69
N ASN A 16 11.87 -6.36 31.49
CA ASN A 16 12.48 -7.61 31.00
C ASN A 16 11.56 -8.83 31.00
N ILE A 17 10.30 -8.71 31.36
CA ILE A 17 9.32 -9.78 31.16
C ILE A 17 8.94 -9.77 29.69
N PHE A 18 9.35 -10.81 28.95
CA PHE A 18 8.97 -11.02 27.57
C PHE A 18 7.44 -10.93 27.47
N PRO A 19 6.85 -10.06 26.65
CA PRO A 19 5.39 -9.86 26.61
C PRO A 19 4.69 -11.00 25.85
N LEU A 20 5.26 -12.20 25.89
CA LEU A 20 4.78 -13.36 25.15
C LEU A 20 3.29 -13.64 25.37
N PRO A 21 2.77 -13.62 26.63
CA PRO A 21 1.34 -13.84 26.83
C PRO A 21 0.47 -12.80 26.11
N TRP A 22 0.88 -11.52 26.14
CA TRP A 22 0.13 -10.47 25.44
C TRP A 22 0.17 -10.63 23.92
N ILE A 23 1.31 -10.98 23.36
CA ILE A 23 1.46 -11.19 21.90
C ILE A 23 0.58 -12.35 21.45
N VAL A 24 0.56 -13.45 22.19
CA VAL A 24 -0.30 -14.60 21.87
C VAL A 24 -1.78 -14.20 21.90
N VAL A 25 -2.22 -13.51 22.96
CA VAL A 25 -3.61 -13.01 23.07
C VAL A 25 -3.93 -12.04 21.91
N LEU A 26 -3.03 -11.11 21.61
CA LEU A 26 -3.21 -10.13 20.54
C LEU A 26 -3.31 -10.81 19.15
N LEU A 27 -2.43 -11.77 18.85
CA LEU A 27 -2.47 -12.51 17.59
C LEU A 27 -3.74 -13.36 17.48
N SER A 28 -4.11 -14.09 18.53
CA SER A 28 -5.35 -14.89 18.56
C SER A 28 -6.58 -14.01 18.34
N PHE A 29 -6.66 -12.87 19.03
CA PHE A 29 -7.72 -11.89 18.85
C PHE A 29 -7.74 -11.33 17.42
N THR A 30 -6.56 -11.01 16.86
CA THR A 30 -6.45 -10.49 15.48
C THR A 30 -6.92 -11.53 14.45
N ILE A 31 -6.53 -12.79 14.64
CA ILE A 31 -6.92 -13.91 13.80
C ILE A 31 -8.46 -14.05 13.80
N ILE A 32 -9.08 -14.05 14.99
CA ILE A 32 -10.53 -14.17 15.13
C ILE A 32 -11.26 -13.01 14.45
N ILE A 33 -10.85 -11.78 14.71
CA ILE A 33 -11.48 -10.57 14.14
C ILE A 33 -11.30 -10.51 12.63
N ARG A 34 -10.19 -11.01 12.08
CA ARG A 34 -9.92 -10.98 10.64
C ARG A 34 -10.33 -12.26 9.91
N LEU A 35 -10.78 -13.28 10.61
CA LEU A 35 -11.28 -14.51 9.98
C LEU A 35 -12.42 -14.26 8.97
N PRO A 36 -13.43 -13.40 9.25
CA PRO A 36 -14.51 -13.10 8.30
C PRO A 36 -14.01 -12.55 6.96
N VAL A 37 -12.83 -11.93 6.91
CA VAL A 37 -12.24 -11.41 5.67
C VAL A 37 -12.01 -12.52 4.65
N LEU A 38 -11.67 -13.74 5.08
CA LEU A 38 -11.47 -14.90 4.20
C LEU A 38 -12.79 -15.36 3.53
N PHE A 39 -13.90 -15.26 4.25
CA PHE A 39 -15.22 -15.65 3.75
C PHE A 39 -15.89 -14.56 2.89
N ILE A 40 -15.59 -13.29 3.17
CA ILE A 40 -15.93 -12.16 2.30
C ILE A 40 -14.90 -12.06 1.16
N ALA A 41 -14.22 -13.16 0.85
CA ALA A 41 -13.13 -13.22 -0.10
C ALA A 41 -13.48 -12.48 -1.39
N GLY A 42 -12.65 -11.52 -1.67
CA GLY A 42 -12.87 -10.62 -2.78
C GLY A 42 -12.61 -11.32 -4.10
N ILE A 43 -13.03 -10.63 -5.08
CA ILE A 43 -12.62 -10.80 -6.44
C ILE A 43 -11.26 -10.13 -6.56
N ILE A 44 -10.37 -10.65 -7.38
CA ILE A 44 -9.06 -10.08 -7.62
C ILE A 44 -9.14 -8.57 -7.94
N HIS A 45 -8.10 -7.84 -7.63
CA HIS A 45 -7.88 -6.46 -8.08
C HIS A 45 -7.10 -6.47 -9.41
N ASN A 46 -7.05 -5.35 -10.11
CA ASN A 46 -6.29 -5.25 -11.36
C ASN A 46 -4.83 -5.70 -11.18
N ASP A 47 -4.16 -5.22 -10.12
CA ASP A 47 -2.77 -5.58 -9.82
C ASP A 47 -2.62 -7.06 -9.41
N SER A 48 -3.70 -7.72 -8.94
CA SER A 48 -3.64 -9.12 -8.50
C SER A 48 -3.26 -10.07 -9.64
N TYR A 49 -3.72 -9.77 -10.84
CA TYR A 49 -3.40 -10.54 -12.04
C TYR A 49 -1.88 -10.59 -12.25
N GLU A 50 -1.22 -9.43 -12.15
CA GLU A 50 0.23 -9.33 -12.33
C GLU A 50 1.01 -10.09 -11.25
N TYR A 51 0.58 -10.02 -9.99
CA TYR A 51 1.21 -10.80 -8.92
C TYR A 51 1.06 -12.31 -9.11
N ILE A 52 -0.13 -12.76 -9.54
CA ILE A 52 -0.38 -14.19 -9.79
C ILE A 52 0.38 -14.66 -11.03
N ARG A 53 0.42 -13.87 -12.10
CA ARG A 53 1.18 -14.15 -13.31
C ARG A 53 2.67 -14.31 -12.98
N ALA A 54 3.24 -13.35 -12.24
CA ALA A 54 4.63 -13.43 -11.79
C ALA A 54 4.89 -14.66 -10.90
N ALA A 55 3.95 -15.03 -10.02
CA ALA A 55 4.07 -16.25 -9.21
C ALA A 55 4.09 -17.54 -10.07
N LYS A 56 3.31 -17.56 -11.16
CA LYS A 56 3.34 -18.67 -12.13
C LYS A 56 4.66 -18.71 -12.90
N SER A 57 5.16 -17.56 -13.39
CA SER A 57 6.46 -17.48 -14.10
C SER A 57 7.64 -17.90 -13.23
N MET A 58 7.63 -17.56 -11.93
CA MET A 58 8.66 -17.99 -10.97
C MET A 58 8.77 -19.50 -10.84
N LEU A 59 7.68 -20.26 -10.96
CA LEU A 59 7.72 -21.73 -11.00
C LEU A 59 8.42 -22.28 -12.23
N GLN A 60 8.45 -21.51 -13.31
CA GLN A 60 9.13 -21.85 -14.58
C GLN A 60 10.58 -21.33 -14.62
N GLY A 61 11.07 -20.76 -13.51
CA GLY A 61 12.43 -20.23 -13.39
C GLY A 61 12.59 -18.77 -13.80
N ASP A 62 11.53 -18.10 -14.24
CA ASP A 62 11.55 -16.68 -14.55
C ASP A 62 11.19 -15.84 -13.30
N TRP A 63 12.22 -15.25 -12.69
CA TRP A 63 12.11 -14.45 -11.45
C TRP A 63 11.79 -12.99 -11.69
N THR A 64 11.81 -12.53 -12.94
CA THR A 64 11.62 -11.15 -13.37
C THR A 64 10.34 -10.94 -14.17
N GLY A 65 9.63 -12.01 -14.55
CA GLY A 65 8.45 -12.02 -15.43
C GLY A 65 7.24 -11.21 -14.97
N GLY A 66 7.39 -10.36 -13.97
CA GLY A 66 6.36 -9.45 -13.47
C GLY A 66 6.80 -8.00 -13.43
N VAL A 67 5.84 -7.09 -13.62
CA VAL A 67 6.05 -5.64 -13.46
C VAL A 67 6.34 -5.27 -12.00
N ALA A 68 5.76 -6.02 -11.05
CA ALA A 68 5.89 -5.78 -9.61
C ALA A 68 7.14 -6.45 -9.01
N PRO A 69 7.75 -5.88 -7.96
CA PRO A 69 8.83 -6.52 -7.23
C PRO A 69 8.45 -7.90 -6.68
N PRO A 70 9.43 -8.84 -6.48
CA PRO A 70 9.19 -10.28 -6.45
C PRO A 70 8.61 -10.84 -5.14
N VAL A 71 8.78 -10.19 -3.99
CA VAL A 71 8.50 -10.81 -2.67
C VAL A 71 7.06 -11.27 -2.52
N TYR A 72 6.08 -10.47 -2.90
CA TYR A 72 4.67 -10.86 -2.76
C TYR A 72 4.32 -12.04 -3.68
N SER A 73 4.77 -12.01 -4.93
CA SER A 73 4.58 -13.09 -5.90
C SER A 73 5.29 -14.37 -5.46
N PHE A 74 6.50 -14.26 -4.88
CA PHE A 74 7.21 -15.38 -4.29
C PHE A 74 6.43 -16.02 -3.13
N CYS A 75 5.88 -15.22 -2.22
CA CYS A 75 5.03 -15.74 -1.14
C CYS A 75 3.78 -16.47 -1.68
N ILE A 76 3.16 -15.93 -2.73
CA ILE A 76 2.03 -16.59 -3.41
C ILE A 76 2.49 -17.93 -4.01
N MET A 77 3.61 -17.96 -4.71
CA MET A 77 4.16 -19.18 -5.32
C MET A 77 4.39 -20.26 -4.28
N VAL A 78 5.04 -19.91 -3.16
CA VAL A 78 5.33 -20.87 -2.07
C VAL A 78 4.05 -21.41 -1.46
N LEU A 79 3.11 -20.52 -1.11
CA LEU A 79 1.87 -20.94 -0.45
C LEU A 79 0.94 -21.69 -1.41
N ASN A 80 0.98 -21.40 -2.71
CA ASN A 80 0.21 -22.11 -3.72
C ASN A 80 0.60 -23.60 -3.83
N LYS A 81 1.85 -23.96 -3.53
CA LYS A 81 2.26 -25.37 -3.47
C LYS A 81 1.50 -26.18 -2.41
N LEU A 82 1.04 -25.51 -1.35
CA LEU A 82 0.24 -26.14 -0.29
C LEU A 82 -1.26 -26.08 -0.58
N VAL A 83 -1.73 -25.00 -1.20
CA VAL A 83 -3.17 -24.68 -1.34
C VAL A 83 -3.73 -25.10 -2.70
N GLY A 84 -2.91 -25.15 -3.76
CA GLY A 84 -3.31 -25.50 -5.12
C GLY A 84 -4.17 -24.43 -5.82
N ASN A 85 -4.33 -23.23 -5.23
CA ASN A 85 -5.14 -22.15 -5.79
C ASN A 85 -4.44 -20.79 -5.56
N TYR A 86 -4.04 -20.13 -6.65
CA TYR A 86 -3.27 -18.88 -6.60
C TYR A 86 -4.05 -17.70 -5.97
N GLU A 87 -5.35 -17.60 -6.22
CA GLU A 87 -6.20 -16.55 -5.62
C GLU A 87 -6.25 -16.74 -4.10
N LEU A 88 -6.52 -17.97 -3.64
CA LEU A 88 -6.56 -18.28 -2.21
C LEU A 88 -5.19 -18.12 -1.56
N ALA A 89 -4.12 -18.58 -2.22
CA ALA A 89 -2.75 -18.38 -1.74
C ALA A 89 -2.43 -16.89 -1.53
N GLY A 90 -2.79 -16.03 -2.50
CA GLY A 90 -2.60 -14.59 -2.38
C GLY A 90 -3.41 -13.96 -1.25
N VAL A 91 -4.66 -14.38 -1.05
CA VAL A 91 -5.49 -13.95 0.08
C VAL A 91 -4.87 -14.38 1.41
N LEU A 92 -4.42 -15.62 1.52
CA LEU A 92 -3.79 -16.15 2.74
C LEU A 92 -2.46 -15.45 3.07
N VAL A 93 -1.61 -15.18 2.08
CA VAL A 93 -0.41 -14.36 2.29
C VAL A 93 -0.78 -13.00 2.89
N SER A 94 -1.74 -12.31 2.27
CA SER A 94 -2.19 -11.01 2.75
C SER A 94 -2.82 -11.07 4.15
N TRP A 95 -3.53 -12.15 4.46
CA TRP A 95 -4.15 -12.37 5.75
C TRP A 95 -3.12 -12.63 6.86
N ILE A 96 -2.12 -13.49 6.60
CA ILE A 96 -1.04 -13.80 7.54
C ILE A 96 -0.26 -12.53 7.90
N PHE A 97 0.24 -11.80 6.91
CA PHE A 97 0.99 -10.56 7.15
C PHE A 97 0.11 -9.44 7.70
N GLY A 98 -1.15 -9.38 7.27
CA GLY A 98 -2.14 -8.48 7.83
C GLY A 98 -2.41 -8.75 9.31
N ALA A 99 -2.46 -10.01 9.74
CA ALA A 99 -2.55 -10.36 11.15
C ALA A 99 -1.25 -10.06 11.90
N ALA A 100 -0.10 -10.37 11.30
CA ALA A 100 1.21 -10.21 11.94
C ALA A 100 1.62 -8.74 12.15
N VAL A 101 1.09 -7.79 11.37
CA VAL A 101 1.46 -6.35 11.45
C VAL A 101 1.25 -5.74 12.83
N VAL A 102 0.34 -6.28 13.63
CA VAL A 102 0.06 -5.80 14.99
C VAL A 102 1.27 -5.93 15.92
N VAL A 103 2.15 -6.90 15.64
CA VAL A 103 3.34 -7.19 16.47
C VAL A 103 4.40 -6.06 16.37
N PRO A 104 4.90 -5.69 15.19
CA PRO A 104 5.86 -4.59 15.10
C PRO A 104 5.24 -3.25 15.53
N ILE A 105 3.95 -3.01 15.32
CA ILE A 105 3.25 -1.81 15.82
C ILE A 105 3.28 -1.78 17.36
N TYR A 106 2.97 -2.91 18.02
CA TYR A 106 3.04 -3.03 19.46
C TYR A 106 4.45 -2.70 20.00
N PHE A 107 5.48 -3.36 19.46
CA PHE A 107 6.84 -3.16 19.92
C PHE A 107 7.34 -1.73 19.66
N PHE A 108 7.02 -1.15 18.52
CA PHE A 108 7.38 0.24 18.23
C PHE A 108 6.68 1.21 19.20
N ALA A 109 5.36 1.12 19.33
CA ALA A 109 4.61 2.01 20.22
C ALA A 109 5.03 1.86 21.68
N ARG A 110 5.23 0.61 22.16
CA ARG A 110 5.76 0.33 23.49
C ARG A 110 7.13 0.95 23.70
N LYS A 111 8.01 0.87 22.70
CA LYS A 111 9.39 1.38 22.81
C LYS A 111 9.44 2.90 22.84
N VAL A 112 8.62 3.56 22.00
CA VAL A 112 8.68 5.03 21.86
C VAL A 112 7.75 5.78 22.79
N PHE A 113 6.77 5.10 23.42
CA PHE A 113 5.87 5.65 24.43
C PHE A 113 5.94 4.82 25.72
N ASP A 114 5.03 3.88 25.87
CA ASP A 114 4.90 3.01 27.03
C ASP A 114 4.10 1.75 26.69
N GLU A 115 4.02 0.81 27.65
CA GLU A 115 3.30 -0.45 27.53
C GLU A 115 1.80 -0.25 27.23
N ARG A 116 1.17 0.73 27.89
CA ARG A 116 -0.27 1.03 27.70
C ARG A 116 -0.54 1.53 26.29
N THR A 117 0.29 2.44 25.80
CA THR A 117 0.21 2.95 24.44
C THR A 117 0.46 1.85 23.41
N GLY A 118 1.44 0.97 23.67
CA GLY A 118 1.72 -0.20 22.83
C GLY A 118 0.51 -1.12 22.67
N LYS A 119 -0.15 -1.46 23.79
CA LYS A 119 -1.36 -2.30 23.79
C LYS A 119 -2.51 -1.65 23.03
N ILE A 120 -2.78 -0.38 23.25
CA ILE A 120 -3.86 0.34 22.56
C ILE A 120 -3.57 0.51 21.05
N ALA A 121 -2.35 0.88 20.68
CA ALA A 121 -1.96 1.02 19.27
C ALA A 121 -2.12 -0.30 18.51
N SER A 122 -1.71 -1.42 19.11
CA SER A 122 -1.87 -2.74 18.52
C SER A 122 -3.34 -3.15 18.38
N LEU A 123 -4.19 -2.89 19.39
CA LEU A 123 -5.63 -3.16 19.32
C LEU A 123 -6.32 -2.31 18.25
N LEU A 124 -6.00 -1.02 18.15
CA LEU A 124 -6.52 -0.16 17.08
C LEU A 124 -6.12 -0.68 15.69
N SER A 125 -4.91 -1.21 15.55
CA SER A 125 -4.44 -1.78 14.27
C SER A 125 -5.18 -3.04 13.84
N VAL A 126 -5.75 -3.82 14.79
CA VAL A 126 -6.58 -5.00 14.48
C VAL A 126 -7.75 -4.64 13.59
N VAL A 127 -8.44 -3.56 13.93
CA VAL A 127 -9.72 -3.13 13.33
C VAL A 127 -9.60 -1.92 12.41
N GLN A 128 -8.40 -1.36 12.24
CA GLN A 128 -8.18 -0.21 11.37
C GLN A 128 -8.67 -0.53 9.94
N PRO A 129 -9.60 0.25 9.36
CA PRO A 129 -10.35 -0.14 8.16
C PRO A 129 -9.48 -0.49 6.95
N THR A 130 -8.44 0.31 6.69
CA THR A 130 -7.53 0.09 5.55
C THR A 130 -6.68 -1.17 5.75
N LEU A 131 -6.13 -1.38 6.96
CA LEU A 131 -5.35 -2.60 7.27
C LEU A 131 -6.25 -3.85 7.21
N TYR A 132 -7.49 -3.75 7.69
CA TYR A 132 -8.48 -4.80 7.61
C TYR A 132 -8.83 -5.13 6.15
N PHE A 133 -9.11 -4.11 5.33
CA PHE A 133 -9.44 -4.25 3.91
C PHE A 133 -8.34 -5.00 3.13
N TYR A 134 -7.09 -4.56 3.26
CA TYR A 134 -5.99 -5.15 2.51
C TYR A 134 -5.60 -6.54 3.00
N SER A 135 -5.88 -6.90 4.25
CA SER A 135 -5.60 -8.25 4.75
C SER A 135 -6.41 -9.37 4.06
N GLY A 136 -7.47 -9.03 3.33
CA GLY A 136 -8.22 -9.99 2.52
C GLY A 136 -8.06 -9.81 1.01
N SER A 137 -7.16 -8.96 0.56
CA SER A 137 -6.98 -8.65 -0.87
C SER A 137 -5.73 -9.31 -1.41
N VAL A 138 -5.79 -9.83 -2.64
CA VAL A 138 -4.59 -10.33 -3.34
C VAL A 138 -3.74 -9.15 -3.79
N LEU A 139 -3.12 -8.47 -2.83
CA LEU A 139 -2.31 -7.26 -3.01
C LEU A 139 -1.11 -7.28 -2.06
N SER A 140 -0.01 -6.69 -2.49
CA SER A 140 1.23 -6.64 -1.73
C SER A 140 1.19 -5.77 -0.48
N ASP A 141 0.09 -5.03 -0.27
CA ASP A 141 -0.02 -3.99 0.77
C ASP A 141 0.16 -4.54 2.18
N SER A 142 -0.43 -5.69 2.53
CA SER A 142 -0.29 -6.27 3.89
C SER A 142 1.14 -6.70 4.21
N VAL A 143 1.84 -7.31 3.24
CA VAL A 143 3.27 -7.66 3.38
C VAL A 143 4.09 -6.40 3.56
N TYR A 144 3.80 -5.38 2.75
CA TYR A 144 4.48 -4.09 2.81
C TYR A 144 4.28 -3.40 4.16
N TYR A 145 3.06 -3.35 4.70
CA TYR A 145 2.77 -2.74 6.00
C TYR A 145 3.49 -3.43 7.15
N PHE A 146 3.56 -4.76 7.12
CA PHE A 146 4.28 -5.52 8.13
C PHE A 146 5.77 -5.15 8.15
N PHE A 147 6.42 -5.21 6.98
CA PHE A 147 7.85 -4.95 6.91
C PHE A 147 8.19 -3.47 7.08
N ILE A 148 7.31 -2.53 6.71
CA ILE A 148 7.47 -1.11 7.02
C ILE A 148 7.41 -0.88 8.55
N ALA A 149 6.40 -1.41 9.22
CA ALA A 149 6.29 -1.28 10.67
C ALA A 149 7.51 -1.89 11.38
N LEU A 150 7.99 -3.04 10.90
CA LEU A 150 9.20 -3.69 11.40
C LEU A 150 10.47 -2.85 11.11
N SER A 151 10.58 -2.26 9.91
CA SER A 151 11.72 -1.41 9.54
C SER A 151 11.78 -0.14 10.38
N VAL A 152 10.63 0.50 10.64
CA VAL A 152 10.58 1.69 11.52
C VAL A 152 11.01 1.34 12.94
N TYR A 153 10.55 0.23 13.48
CA TYR A 153 10.95 -0.26 14.80
C TYR A 153 12.45 -0.59 14.86
N LEU A 154 12.94 -1.40 13.91
CA LEU A 154 14.35 -1.81 13.86
C LEU A 154 15.28 -0.63 13.56
N GLY A 155 14.85 0.31 12.71
CA GLY A 155 15.58 1.56 12.43
C GLY A 155 15.75 2.41 13.68
N TRP A 156 14.68 2.57 14.47
CA TRP A 156 14.79 3.24 15.78
C TRP A 156 15.75 2.51 16.73
N MET A 157 15.64 1.17 16.81
CA MET A 157 16.53 0.36 17.65
C MET A 157 18.00 0.43 17.21
N ALA A 158 18.23 0.42 15.88
CA ALA A 158 19.57 0.57 15.31
C ALA A 158 20.15 1.97 15.59
N PHE A 159 19.32 3.01 15.45
CA PHE A 159 19.70 4.38 15.80
C PHE A 159 20.01 4.52 17.29
N GLU A 160 19.16 4.01 18.17
CA GLU A 160 19.32 4.13 19.62
C GLU A 160 20.50 3.31 20.15
N LYS A 161 20.58 2.02 19.78
CA LYS A 161 21.58 1.09 20.33
C LYS A 161 22.93 1.16 19.63
N GLY A 162 22.98 1.53 18.36
CA GLY A 162 24.23 1.57 17.56
C GLY A 162 24.91 0.21 17.43
N LYS A 163 24.13 -0.91 17.48
CA LYS A 163 24.65 -2.28 17.33
C LYS A 163 24.54 -2.71 15.86
N LEU A 164 25.61 -3.27 15.29
CA LEU A 164 25.64 -3.73 13.90
C LEU A 164 24.52 -4.71 13.58
N ILE A 165 24.23 -5.66 14.48
CA ILE A 165 23.15 -6.64 14.26
C ILE A 165 21.77 -5.96 14.07
N THR A 166 21.47 -4.87 14.82
CA THR A 166 20.21 -4.16 14.62
C THR A 166 20.17 -3.39 13.30
N VAL A 167 21.32 -2.92 12.81
CA VAL A 167 21.45 -2.30 11.49
C VAL A 167 21.25 -3.33 10.38
N VAL A 168 21.83 -4.51 10.51
CA VAL A 168 21.63 -5.62 9.53
C VAL A 168 20.19 -6.06 9.47
N LEU A 169 19.53 -6.24 10.63
CA LEU A 169 18.10 -6.59 10.69
C LEU A 169 17.20 -5.49 10.09
N PHE A 170 17.53 -4.22 10.35
CA PHE A 170 16.87 -3.08 9.70
C PHE A 170 17.03 -3.14 8.17
N SER A 171 18.26 -3.36 7.70
CA SER A 171 18.55 -3.45 6.26
C SER A 171 17.80 -4.60 5.61
N LEU A 172 17.77 -5.77 6.23
CA LEU A 172 17.01 -6.94 5.76
C LEU A 172 15.51 -6.62 5.66
N SER A 173 14.92 -6.07 6.73
CA SER A 173 13.50 -5.72 6.75
C SER A 173 13.16 -4.67 5.69
N THR A 174 14.02 -3.64 5.54
CA THR A 174 13.83 -2.58 4.54
C THR A 174 14.01 -3.11 3.12
N THR A 175 14.93 -4.05 2.89
CA THR A 175 15.09 -4.71 1.59
C THR A 175 13.86 -5.55 1.23
N ILE A 176 13.31 -6.32 2.17
CA ILE A 176 12.07 -7.09 1.92
C ILE A 176 10.91 -6.12 1.61
N SER A 177 10.83 -4.98 2.32
CA SER A 177 9.86 -3.92 2.01
C SER A 177 10.06 -3.39 0.58
N TYR A 178 11.30 -3.12 0.18
CA TYR A 178 11.66 -2.63 -1.15
C TYR A 178 11.34 -3.67 -2.24
N LEU A 179 11.67 -4.93 -2.00
CA LEU A 179 11.33 -6.03 -2.89
C LEU A 179 9.83 -6.41 -2.87
N THR A 180 9.04 -5.74 -2.05
CA THR A 180 7.58 -5.76 -2.06
C THR A 180 7.01 -4.54 -2.79
N ARG A 181 7.57 -3.35 -2.52
CA ARG A 181 7.22 -2.07 -3.14
C ARG A 181 8.43 -1.14 -3.16
N PRO A 182 8.82 -0.60 -4.33
CA PRO A 182 10.06 0.14 -4.49
C PRO A 182 10.14 1.43 -3.67
N GLU A 183 8.99 1.99 -3.27
CA GLU A 183 8.90 3.19 -2.45
C GLU A 183 9.61 3.04 -1.08
N ALA A 184 9.80 1.79 -0.62
CA ALA A 184 10.48 1.51 0.65
C ALA A 184 11.95 1.96 0.69
N ILE A 185 12.59 2.23 -0.44
CA ILE A 185 13.95 2.79 -0.47
C ILE A 185 14.06 4.08 0.34
N GLY A 186 12.95 4.81 0.48
CA GLY A 186 12.86 6.01 1.30
C GLY A 186 13.14 5.79 2.78
N PHE A 187 12.85 4.59 3.31
CA PHE A 187 13.15 4.24 4.70
C PHE A 187 14.66 4.13 4.93
N MET A 188 15.40 3.59 3.95
CA MET A 188 16.85 3.56 3.99
C MET A 188 17.43 4.98 3.97
N PHE A 189 16.92 5.84 3.10
CA PHE A 189 17.35 7.23 2.99
C PHE A 189 17.11 8.00 4.31
N ILE A 190 15.95 7.87 4.92
CA ILE A 190 15.64 8.52 6.20
C ILE A 190 16.57 8.00 7.30
N PHE A 191 16.78 6.69 7.39
CA PHE A 191 17.69 6.10 8.37
C PHE A 191 19.13 6.64 8.20
N PHE A 192 19.61 6.74 6.96
CA PHE A 192 20.91 7.30 6.64
C PHE A 192 21.03 8.74 7.14
N LEU A 193 20.06 9.60 6.84
CA LEU A 193 20.06 10.97 7.34
C LEU A 193 20.05 11.03 8.87
N TRP A 194 19.22 10.20 9.51
CA TRP A 194 19.12 10.19 10.97
C TRP A 194 20.43 9.78 11.63
N ILE A 195 21.07 8.70 11.17
CA ILE A 195 22.29 8.19 11.77
C ILE A 195 23.46 9.19 11.62
N LEU A 196 23.49 9.95 10.50
CA LEU A 196 24.55 10.93 10.24
C LEU A 196 24.31 12.26 10.95
N LEU A 197 23.08 12.75 11.01
CA LEU A 197 22.80 14.12 11.45
C LEU A 197 22.44 14.22 12.94
N ILE A 198 21.84 13.17 13.52
CA ILE A 198 21.27 13.24 14.86
C ILE A 198 21.97 12.24 15.80
N ASN A 199 22.23 12.70 17.02
CA ASN A 199 22.71 11.81 18.09
C ASN A 199 21.53 11.12 18.79
N PRO A 200 21.65 9.85 19.16
CA PRO A 200 20.67 9.18 20.00
C PRO A 200 20.60 9.81 21.40
N PRO A 201 19.50 9.59 22.13
CA PRO A 201 19.39 10.06 23.50
C PRO A 201 20.54 9.51 24.38
N GLY A 202 21.17 10.39 25.15
CA GLY A 202 22.20 10.01 26.13
C GLY A 202 23.58 9.62 25.55
N GLU A 203 23.77 9.57 24.24
CA GLU A 203 25.05 9.19 23.62
C GLU A 203 25.46 10.20 22.53
N LYS A 204 26.69 10.73 22.65
CA LYS A 204 27.35 11.49 21.56
C LYS A 204 28.23 10.52 20.77
N ARG A 205 27.82 10.18 19.55
CA ARG A 205 28.61 9.30 18.66
C ARG A 205 29.58 10.13 17.83
N ASN A 206 30.82 9.67 17.73
CA ASN A 206 31.79 10.25 16.81
C ASN A 206 31.37 9.96 15.35
N LEU A 207 31.86 10.75 14.41
CA LEU A 207 31.54 10.66 12.99
C LEU A 207 31.87 9.27 12.43
N LEU A 208 33.01 8.70 12.82
CA LEU A 208 33.42 7.37 12.35
C LEU A 208 32.40 6.29 12.69
N LYS A 209 31.89 6.21 13.93
CA LYS A 209 30.84 5.26 14.33
C LYS A 209 29.55 5.47 13.55
N ARG A 210 29.16 6.73 13.31
CA ARG A 210 27.97 7.04 12.50
C ARG A 210 28.14 6.59 11.05
N LEU A 211 29.30 6.89 10.44
CA LEU A 211 29.62 6.44 9.08
C LEU A 211 29.65 4.91 8.99
N THR A 212 30.27 4.23 9.95
CA THR A 212 30.28 2.76 9.99
C THR A 212 28.86 2.18 9.98
N LEU A 213 27.97 2.69 10.84
CA LEU A 213 26.58 2.22 10.88
C LEU A 213 25.81 2.53 9.58
N ALA A 214 26.00 3.73 9.02
CA ALA A 214 25.34 4.13 7.77
C ALA A 214 25.84 3.30 6.58
N VAL A 215 27.16 3.11 6.44
CA VAL A 215 27.76 2.30 5.39
C VAL A 215 27.36 0.83 5.53
N THR A 216 27.36 0.29 6.75
CA THR A 216 26.85 -1.08 7.01
C THR A 216 25.41 -1.24 6.53
N ALA A 217 24.53 -0.26 6.82
CA ALA A 217 23.13 -0.33 6.38
C ALA A 217 23.03 -0.39 4.84
N ILE A 218 23.78 0.44 4.13
CA ILE A 218 23.78 0.49 2.66
C ILE A 218 24.35 -0.80 2.07
N ILE A 219 25.49 -1.29 2.59
CA ILE A 219 26.13 -2.52 2.11
C ILE A 219 25.15 -3.69 2.22
N PHE A 220 24.54 -3.91 3.38
CA PHE A 220 23.61 -5.01 3.56
C PHE A 220 22.33 -4.84 2.74
N PHE A 221 21.83 -3.61 2.57
CA PHE A 221 20.71 -3.35 1.67
C PHE A 221 21.06 -3.75 0.22
N ILE A 222 22.24 -3.37 -0.26
CA ILE A 222 22.71 -3.74 -1.61
C ILE A 222 22.89 -5.25 -1.72
N ILE A 223 23.54 -5.91 -0.73
CA ILE A 223 23.75 -7.35 -0.73
C ILE A 223 22.39 -8.08 -0.84
N PHE A 224 21.43 -7.72 0.00
CA PHE A 224 20.13 -8.38 0.02
C PHE A 224 19.26 -8.08 -1.21
N SER A 225 19.41 -6.91 -1.85
CA SER A 225 18.68 -6.55 -3.07
C SER A 225 19.38 -6.98 -4.36
N SER A 226 20.68 -7.31 -4.31
CA SER A 226 21.49 -7.59 -5.48
C SER A 226 20.97 -8.73 -6.38
N PRO A 227 20.39 -9.84 -5.88
CA PRO A 227 19.87 -10.89 -6.75
C PRO A 227 18.79 -10.37 -7.70
N TYR A 228 17.88 -9.51 -7.19
CA TYR A 228 16.84 -8.90 -7.99
C TYR A 228 17.39 -7.85 -8.98
N LEU A 229 18.30 -6.99 -8.51
CA LEU A 229 18.91 -5.95 -9.37
C LEU A 229 19.73 -6.56 -10.51
N VAL A 230 20.47 -7.64 -10.23
CA VAL A 230 21.23 -8.37 -11.26
C VAL A 230 20.30 -9.07 -12.24
N ALA A 231 19.20 -9.65 -11.79
CA ALA A 231 18.20 -10.26 -12.65
C ALA A 231 17.57 -9.23 -13.60
N LEU A 232 17.18 -8.05 -13.10
CA LEU A 232 16.67 -6.93 -13.92
C LEU A 232 17.71 -6.48 -14.97
N ARG A 233 18.99 -6.33 -14.57
CA ARG A 233 20.04 -5.96 -15.51
C ARG A 233 20.22 -7.00 -16.62
N LYS A 234 20.16 -8.29 -16.30
CA LYS A 234 20.27 -9.36 -17.31
C LYS A 234 19.12 -9.33 -18.31
N GLU A 235 17.90 -9.06 -17.84
CA GLU A 235 16.70 -9.05 -18.65
C GLU A 235 16.60 -7.79 -19.51
N PHE A 236 16.88 -6.60 -18.93
CA PHE A 236 16.64 -5.31 -19.61
C PHE A 236 17.92 -4.63 -20.13
N GLY A 237 19.10 -5.23 -19.96
CA GLY A 237 20.38 -4.69 -20.43
C GLY A 237 20.88 -3.43 -19.70
N ARG A 238 20.09 -2.87 -18.78
CA ARG A 238 20.41 -1.66 -17.99
C ARG A 238 20.11 -1.85 -16.51
N TRP A 239 20.72 -1.03 -15.65
CA TRP A 239 20.38 -1.01 -14.24
C TRP A 239 19.04 -0.33 -14.01
N GLU A 240 18.11 -1.03 -13.42
CA GLU A 240 16.81 -0.51 -13.01
C GLU A 240 16.59 -0.71 -11.51
N ILE A 241 16.00 0.30 -10.86
CA ILE A 241 15.62 0.19 -9.44
C ILE A 241 14.43 -0.77 -9.31
N SER A 242 13.48 -0.71 -10.21
CA SER A 242 12.37 -1.65 -10.32
C SER A 242 11.68 -1.47 -11.67
N ARG A 243 11.19 -2.56 -12.25
CA ARG A 243 10.45 -2.53 -13.52
C ARG A 243 9.21 -1.62 -13.44
N LYS A 244 8.50 -1.67 -12.31
CA LYS A 244 7.33 -0.80 -12.07
C LYS A 244 7.69 0.68 -12.08
N ALA A 245 8.80 1.07 -11.47
CA ALA A 245 9.26 2.45 -11.45
C ALA A 245 9.67 2.91 -12.87
N SER A 246 10.40 2.09 -13.61
CA SER A 246 10.83 2.38 -15.00
C SER A 246 9.64 2.57 -15.93
N ILE A 247 8.65 1.66 -15.90
CA ILE A 247 7.41 1.80 -16.69
C ILE A 247 6.66 3.08 -16.31
N SER A 248 6.59 3.41 -15.02
CA SER A 248 5.93 4.64 -14.59
C SER A 248 6.62 5.89 -15.10
N ILE A 249 7.96 5.89 -15.15
CA ILE A 249 8.76 6.98 -15.72
C ILE A 249 8.58 7.05 -17.24
N GLU A 250 8.67 5.93 -17.94
CA GLU A 250 8.45 5.86 -19.40
C GLU A 250 7.06 6.35 -19.81
N MET A 251 6.01 5.98 -19.03
CA MET A 251 4.66 6.51 -19.26
C MET A 251 4.57 8.02 -18.98
N LEU A 252 5.33 8.53 -18.01
CA LEU A 252 5.43 9.96 -17.75
C LEU A 252 6.07 10.70 -18.91
N GLU A 253 7.15 10.17 -19.48
CA GLU A 253 7.87 10.76 -20.60
C GLU A 253 7.05 10.74 -21.90
N LYS A 254 6.43 9.60 -22.24
CA LYS A 254 5.56 9.49 -23.44
C LYS A 254 4.42 10.49 -23.41
N ASN A 255 3.70 10.58 -22.30
CA ASN A 255 2.59 11.54 -22.17
C ASN A 255 3.07 13.00 -22.20
N THR A 256 4.30 13.28 -21.79
CA THR A 256 4.88 14.64 -21.88
C THR A 256 5.22 15.00 -23.32
N ASN A 257 5.78 14.06 -24.08
CA ASN A 257 6.12 14.27 -25.49
C ASN A 257 4.88 14.42 -26.38
N THR A 258 3.82 13.65 -26.13
CA THR A 258 2.54 13.78 -26.85
C THR A 258 1.87 15.13 -26.61
N ILE A 259 1.94 15.67 -25.40
CA ILE A 259 1.41 17.00 -25.09
C ILE A 259 2.23 18.12 -25.77
N ILE A 260 3.57 17.97 -25.82
CA ILE A 260 4.44 18.96 -26.48
C ILE A 260 4.22 18.96 -27.99
N GLN A 261 3.90 17.80 -28.60
CA GLN A 261 3.56 17.72 -30.03
C GLN A 261 2.17 18.30 -30.32
N GLN A 262 1.16 18.04 -29.49
CA GLN A 262 -0.17 18.64 -29.64
C GLN A 262 -0.16 20.15 -29.43
N ASP A 263 0.62 20.69 -28.48
CA ASP A 263 0.75 22.15 -28.29
C ASP A 263 1.46 22.84 -29.48
N LYS A 264 2.20 22.12 -30.30
CA LYS A 264 2.80 22.65 -31.55
C LYS A 264 1.86 22.61 -32.76
N GLU A 265 0.86 21.72 -32.73
CA GLU A 265 -0.12 21.58 -33.83
C GLU A 265 -1.42 22.37 -33.61
N THR A 266 -1.65 22.91 -32.41
CA THR A 266 -2.90 23.63 -32.04
C THR A 266 -2.66 25.11 -31.77
N GLU A 267 -2.12 25.86 -32.74
CA GLU A 267 -2.26 27.33 -32.73
C GLU A 267 -3.61 27.82 -33.31
N SER A 268 -4.57 26.90 -33.56
CA SER A 268 -5.87 27.30 -34.11
C SER A 268 -6.99 26.32 -33.72
N GLY A 269 -7.68 26.56 -32.58
CA GLY A 269 -8.93 25.87 -32.26
C GLY A 269 -9.39 26.06 -30.79
N PRO A 270 -10.71 26.02 -30.49
CA PRO A 270 -11.22 26.35 -29.15
C PRO A 270 -10.87 25.27 -28.10
N GLU A 271 -10.39 25.74 -26.97
CA GLU A 271 -9.92 24.98 -25.83
C GLU A 271 -11.01 24.11 -25.18
N ILE A 272 -10.78 22.79 -25.13
CA ILE A 272 -11.45 21.89 -24.19
C ILE A 272 -10.54 21.75 -22.97
N PRO A 273 -11.01 22.04 -21.73
CA PRO A 273 -10.15 22.01 -20.56
C PRO A 273 -9.89 20.57 -20.09
N THR A 274 -8.86 19.92 -20.60
CA THR A 274 -8.32 18.68 -20.04
C THR A 274 -7.31 19.00 -18.94
N ASN A 275 -7.74 18.86 -17.71
CA ASN A 275 -7.04 19.21 -16.48
C ASN A 275 -5.89 18.21 -16.12
N LYS A 276 -4.94 17.95 -17.04
CA LYS A 276 -3.83 17.01 -16.86
C LYS A 276 -2.47 17.57 -17.28
N ARG A 277 -2.11 18.78 -16.83
CA ARG A 277 -0.75 19.31 -17.05
C ARG A 277 0.22 18.73 -16.02
N LYS A 278 1.27 18.04 -16.50
CA LYS A 278 2.39 17.52 -15.70
C LYS A 278 3.49 18.57 -15.55
N ILE A 279 4.18 18.55 -14.41
CA ILE A 279 5.33 19.43 -14.15
C ILE A 279 6.58 18.78 -14.71
N SER A 280 7.18 19.39 -15.75
CA SER A 280 8.57 19.12 -16.15
C SER A 280 9.52 19.94 -15.30
N ILE A 281 10.74 19.45 -15.04
CA ILE A 281 11.78 20.23 -14.33
C ILE A 281 12.03 21.58 -15.02
N LYS A 282 11.92 21.66 -16.35
CA LYS A 282 12.03 22.92 -17.11
C LYS A 282 10.86 23.88 -16.86
N SER A 283 9.64 23.38 -16.58
CA SER A 283 8.49 24.22 -16.25
C SER A 283 8.58 24.79 -14.83
N ILE A 284 9.31 24.10 -13.92
CA ILE A 284 9.56 24.57 -12.55
C ILE A 284 10.31 25.91 -12.58
N VAL A 285 11.25 26.07 -13.49
CA VAL A 285 12.05 27.29 -13.62
C VAL A 285 11.30 28.43 -14.30
N ARG A 286 10.33 28.13 -15.16
CA ARG A 286 9.57 29.16 -15.94
C ARG A 286 8.38 29.76 -15.21
N GLU A 287 7.69 29.02 -14.34
CA GLU A 287 6.49 29.49 -13.65
C GLU A 287 6.44 29.08 -12.15
N PRO A 288 7.31 29.63 -11.29
CA PRO A 288 7.44 29.18 -9.91
C PRO A 288 6.17 29.36 -9.07
N VAL A 289 5.38 30.41 -9.32
CA VAL A 289 4.14 30.70 -8.59
C VAL A 289 3.03 29.70 -8.93
N SER A 290 2.86 29.36 -10.20
CA SER A 290 1.87 28.36 -10.65
C SER A 290 2.20 26.97 -10.06
N ILE A 291 3.48 26.61 -9.99
CA ILE A 291 3.97 25.35 -9.47
C ILE A 291 3.81 25.27 -7.96
N SER A 292 4.16 26.33 -7.22
CA SER A 292 3.98 26.34 -5.76
C SER A 292 2.51 26.17 -5.37
N LYS A 293 1.57 26.79 -6.09
CA LYS A 293 0.14 26.58 -5.89
C LYS A 293 -0.28 25.12 -6.16
N LYS A 294 0.24 24.49 -7.22
CA LYS A 294 -0.04 23.08 -7.54
C LYS A 294 0.53 22.13 -6.52
N LEU A 295 1.76 22.36 -6.05
CA LEU A 295 2.39 21.58 -4.98
C LEU A 295 1.62 21.70 -3.67
N LEU A 296 1.17 22.91 -3.31
CA LEU A 296 0.34 23.12 -2.13
C LEU A 296 -1.01 22.39 -2.25
N ALA A 297 -1.68 22.49 -3.39
CA ALA A 297 -2.91 21.74 -3.66
C ALA A 297 -2.68 20.23 -3.60
N GLY A 298 -1.58 19.73 -4.17
CA GLY A 298 -1.16 18.34 -4.08
C GLY A 298 -0.92 17.90 -2.63
N PHE A 299 -0.27 18.73 -1.83
CA PHE A 299 -0.05 18.45 -0.40
C PHE A 299 -1.38 18.36 0.37
N VAL A 300 -2.29 19.31 0.18
CA VAL A 300 -3.62 19.28 0.80
C VAL A 300 -4.39 18.03 0.37
N LEU A 301 -4.34 17.67 -0.91
CA LEU A 301 -4.94 16.43 -1.41
C LEU A 301 -4.32 15.19 -0.77
N ALA A 302 -2.98 15.12 -0.66
CA ALA A 302 -2.27 14.02 -0.03
C ALA A 302 -2.69 13.87 1.44
N LEU A 303 -2.75 14.98 2.17
CA LEU A 303 -3.19 15.01 3.57
C LEU A 303 -4.65 14.55 3.71
N PHE A 304 -5.54 15.00 2.82
CA PHE A 304 -6.94 14.58 2.79
C PHE A 304 -7.07 13.07 2.48
N LYS A 305 -6.32 12.55 1.51
CA LYS A 305 -6.29 11.11 1.20
C LYS A 305 -5.71 10.30 2.34
N TYR A 306 -4.69 10.83 3.02
CA TYR A 306 -4.13 10.19 4.21
C TYR A 306 -5.15 10.17 5.38
N GLN A 307 -5.82 11.27 5.65
CA GLN A 307 -6.89 11.34 6.65
C GLN A 307 -7.99 10.30 6.35
N GLN A 308 -8.37 10.14 5.07
CA GLN A 308 -9.31 9.08 4.67
C GLN A 308 -8.76 7.68 4.87
N ALA A 309 -7.45 7.46 4.64
CA ALA A 309 -6.80 6.15 4.81
C ALA A 309 -6.63 5.78 6.28
N LEU A 310 -6.20 6.71 7.12
CA LEU A 310 -6.05 6.51 8.57
C LEU A 310 -7.41 6.39 9.28
N ASN A 311 -8.47 6.90 8.74
CA ASN A 311 -9.77 7.22 9.32
C ASN A 311 -9.78 8.58 10.04
N PRO A 312 -10.81 9.42 9.87
CA PRO A 312 -10.89 10.76 10.49
C PRO A 312 -10.74 10.75 12.02
N VAL A 313 -11.34 9.78 12.71
CA VAL A 313 -11.27 9.67 14.17
C VAL A 313 -9.83 9.40 14.61
N LEU A 314 -9.17 8.42 14.00
CA LEU A 314 -7.76 8.11 14.32
C LEU A 314 -6.83 9.27 13.94
N PHE A 315 -7.13 10.00 12.87
CA PHE A 315 -6.36 11.17 12.48
C PHE A 315 -6.42 12.28 13.52
N LEU A 316 -7.62 12.60 14.02
CA LEU A 316 -7.79 13.57 15.11
C LEU A 316 -7.09 13.12 16.40
N LEU A 317 -7.22 11.85 16.76
CA LEU A 317 -6.51 11.28 17.91
C LEU A 317 -4.99 11.36 17.74
N ALA A 318 -4.47 11.10 16.54
CA ALA A 318 -3.03 11.21 16.26
C ALA A 318 -2.54 12.67 16.38
N LEU A 319 -3.32 13.65 15.92
CA LEU A 319 -3.00 15.07 16.11
C LEU A 319 -3.00 15.47 17.59
N ILE A 320 -3.99 15.01 18.37
CA ILE A 320 -4.03 15.26 19.82
C ILE A 320 -2.82 14.62 20.51
N GLY A 321 -2.46 13.41 20.12
CA GLY A 321 -1.29 12.71 20.63
C GLY A 321 0.01 13.46 20.35
N LEU A 322 0.18 13.94 19.13
CA LEU A 322 1.36 14.70 18.70
C LEU A 322 1.46 16.06 19.43
N VAL A 323 0.38 16.84 19.46
CA VAL A 323 0.37 18.18 20.09
C VAL A 323 0.62 18.11 21.58
N ARG A 324 -0.04 17.20 22.30
CA ARG A 324 0.11 17.05 23.75
C ARG A 324 1.51 16.58 24.15
N ARG A 325 2.16 15.77 23.30
CA ARG A 325 3.50 15.27 23.54
C ARG A 325 4.58 16.33 23.35
N ARG A 326 4.34 17.38 22.57
CA ARG A 326 5.29 18.44 22.28
C ARG A 326 5.84 19.16 23.52
N HIS A 327 5.15 19.08 24.65
CA HIS A 327 5.61 19.67 25.93
C HIS A 327 6.73 18.88 26.61
N ASP A 328 6.98 17.64 26.21
CA ASP A 328 8.10 16.84 26.70
C ASP A 328 9.32 16.99 25.79
N ARG A 329 10.28 17.82 26.23
CA ARG A 329 11.48 18.13 25.49
C ARG A 329 12.39 16.92 25.22
N THR A 330 12.20 15.81 25.94
CA THR A 330 13.03 14.61 25.77
C THR A 330 12.58 13.76 24.58
N LEU A 331 11.30 13.86 24.21
CA LEU A 331 10.64 13.01 23.22
C LEU A 331 10.61 13.59 21.78
N TRP A 332 11.04 14.84 21.59
CA TRP A 332 11.00 15.50 20.27
C TRP A 332 11.71 14.72 19.16
N ARG A 333 12.77 13.96 19.51
CA ARG A 333 13.52 13.16 18.53
C ARG A 333 12.65 12.05 17.94
N ILE A 334 11.82 11.41 18.75
CA ILE A 334 10.93 10.34 18.31
C ILE A 334 9.85 10.91 17.37
N ASP A 335 9.25 12.03 17.77
CA ASP A 335 8.23 12.66 16.96
C ASP A 335 8.82 13.18 15.64
N LEU A 336 10.01 13.74 15.66
CA LEU A 336 10.72 14.15 14.45
C LEU A 336 11.10 12.95 13.58
N TYR A 337 11.51 11.81 14.17
CA TYR A 337 11.79 10.57 13.45
C TYR A 337 10.54 10.10 12.69
N ILE A 338 9.40 10.04 13.34
CA ILE A 338 8.13 9.67 12.71
C ILE A 338 7.74 10.70 11.63
N LEU A 339 7.80 12.00 11.94
CA LEU A 339 7.47 13.08 11.00
C LEU A 339 8.36 13.10 9.76
N SER A 340 9.62 12.66 9.87
CA SER A 340 10.54 12.59 8.72
C SER A 340 10.02 11.62 7.65
N TYR A 341 9.37 10.52 8.02
CA TYR A 341 8.72 9.62 7.07
C TYR A 341 7.52 10.28 6.39
N PHE A 342 6.68 11.00 7.14
CA PHE A 342 5.55 11.73 6.56
C PHE A 342 6.02 12.78 5.56
N PHE A 343 6.99 13.60 5.96
CA PHE A 343 7.56 14.62 5.09
C PHE A 343 8.14 14.02 3.82
N PHE A 344 8.97 12.99 3.94
CA PHE A 344 9.60 12.33 2.79
C PHE A 344 8.56 11.75 1.82
N PHE A 345 7.60 10.97 2.33
CA PHE A 345 6.62 10.33 1.46
C PHE A 345 5.61 11.30 0.87
N PHE A 346 5.23 12.35 1.59
CA PHE A 346 4.42 13.40 0.99
C PHE A 346 5.20 14.15 -0.09
N ALA A 347 6.46 14.51 0.15
CA ALA A 347 7.29 15.15 -0.86
C ALA A 347 7.47 14.26 -2.11
N MET A 348 7.63 12.95 -1.93
CA MET A 348 7.76 12.00 -3.03
C MET A 348 6.47 11.86 -3.85
N VAL A 349 5.30 11.98 -3.24
CA VAL A 349 4.00 11.81 -3.90
C VAL A 349 3.53 13.10 -4.59
N LEU A 350 3.97 14.28 -4.12
CA LEU A 350 3.55 15.57 -4.66
C LEU A 350 3.73 15.76 -6.17
N PRO A 351 4.81 15.27 -6.81
CA PRO A 351 4.97 15.38 -8.26
C PRO A 351 3.96 14.54 -9.05
N PHE A 352 3.35 13.54 -8.42
CA PHE A 352 2.39 12.65 -9.07
C PHE A 352 0.96 13.10 -8.81
N PHE A 353 0.43 14.07 -9.48
CA PHE A 353 -0.90 14.67 -9.29
C PHE A 353 -2.09 13.72 -9.09
N TRP A 354 -1.89 12.41 -9.17
CA TRP A 354 -2.87 11.38 -8.89
C TRP A 354 -2.58 10.67 -7.57
N ILE A 355 -3.08 11.24 -6.48
CA ILE A 355 -2.90 10.70 -5.14
C ILE A 355 -4.15 9.93 -4.71
N THR A 356 -4.00 8.66 -4.38
CA THR A 356 -5.06 7.80 -3.86
C THR A 356 -4.82 7.47 -2.38
N LYS A 357 -5.85 6.98 -1.67
CA LYS A 357 -5.71 6.45 -0.31
C LYS A 357 -4.56 5.44 -0.18
N ARG A 358 -4.34 4.60 -1.20
CA ARG A 358 -3.34 3.54 -1.22
C ARG A 358 -1.91 4.08 -1.17
N HIS A 359 -1.64 5.22 -1.82
CA HIS A 359 -0.31 5.82 -1.87
C HIS A 359 0.16 6.33 -0.51
N THR A 360 -0.76 6.70 0.40
CA THR A 360 -0.44 7.22 1.73
C THR A 360 -0.68 6.20 2.85
N SER A 361 -1.29 5.06 2.55
CA SER A 361 -1.78 4.10 3.55
C SER A 361 -0.68 3.42 4.38
N HIS A 362 0.54 3.28 3.86
CA HIS A 362 1.66 2.71 4.60
C HIS A 362 2.09 3.56 5.81
N LEU A 363 1.77 4.87 5.81
CA LEU A 363 2.03 5.75 6.95
C LEU A 363 1.06 5.51 8.13
N ILE A 364 -0.01 4.73 7.93
CA ILE A 364 -0.95 4.36 9.00
C ILE A 364 -0.22 3.66 10.15
N VAL A 365 0.60 2.66 9.83
CA VAL A 365 1.30 1.86 10.85
C VAL A 365 2.24 2.68 11.73
N ILE A 366 2.70 3.82 11.22
CA ILE A 366 3.62 4.73 11.91
C ILE A 366 2.86 5.75 12.78
N ALA A 367 1.61 6.10 12.40
CA ALA A 367 0.79 7.08 13.13
C ALA A 367 -0.02 6.49 14.29
N LEU A 368 -0.28 5.17 14.27
CA LEU A 368 -1.10 4.51 15.29
C LEU A 368 -0.59 4.73 16.72
N PRO A 369 0.72 4.78 17.02
CA PRO A 369 1.22 5.15 18.34
C PRO A 369 0.72 6.53 18.82
N TRP A 370 0.71 7.54 17.95
CA TRP A 370 0.16 8.85 18.28
C TRP A 370 -1.34 8.80 18.53
N ALA A 371 -2.09 8.07 17.69
CA ALA A 371 -3.53 7.91 17.88
C ALA A 371 -3.88 7.22 19.21
N ALA A 372 -3.12 6.19 19.58
CA ALA A 372 -3.27 5.50 20.86
C ALA A 372 -2.96 6.43 22.04
N TYR A 373 -1.87 7.19 21.95
CA TYR A 373 -1.51 8.15 22.98
C TYR A 373 -2.55 9.28 23.10
N GLY A 374 -3.08 9.77 21.98
CA GLY A 374 -4.17 10.76 21.97
C GLY A 374 -5.44 10.24 22.65
N LEU A 375 -5.81 8.98 22.39
CA LEU A 375 -6.93 8.32 23.07
C LEU A 375 -6.72 8.25 24.58
N ILE A 376 -5.52 7.90 25.02
CA ILE A 376 -5.17 7.88 26.46
C ILE A 376 -5.36 9.29 27.05
N ARG A 377 -4.85 10.33 26.37
CA ARG A 377 -4.95 11.70 26.85
C ARG A 377 -6.39 12.22 26.97
N ILE A 378 -7.23 11.90 25.98
CA ILE A 378 -8.66 12.23 26.05
C ILE A 378 -9.32 11.47 27.22
N SER A 379 -9.03 10.18 27.33
CA SER A 379 -9.59 9.34 28.40
C SER A 379 -9.19 9.87 29.78
N ASP A 380 -7.94 10.25 29.99
CA ASP A 380 -7.45 10.80 31.25
C ASP A 380 -8.07 12.18 31.53
N PHE A 381 -8.26 13.02 30.50
CA PHE A 381 -8.95 14.31 30.65
C PHE A 381 -10.41 14.13 31.10
N VAL A 382 -11.17 13.23 30.45
CA VAL A 382 -12.57 12.95 30.81
C VAL A 382 -12.66 12.32 32.21
N ARG A 383 -11.75 11.40 32.52
CA ARG A 383 -11.66 10.77 33.84
C ARG A 383 -11.53 11.79 34.98
N ASN A 384 -10.71 12.82 34.78
CA ASN A 384 -10.46 13.86 35.76
C ASN A 384 -11.62 14.86 35.91
N LYS A 385 -12.51 14.93 34.91
CA LYS A 385 -13.68 15.84 34.92
C LYS A 385 -14.98 15.15 35.36
N THR A 386 -15.02 13.82 35.32
CA THR A 386 -16.22 13.03 35.64
C THR A 386 -16.36 12.75 37.14
N THR A 387 -17.54 13.00 37.65
CA THR A 387 -17.92 12.67 39.04
C THR A 387 -18.48 11.24 39.20
N ILE A 388 -19.01 10.66 38.14
CA ILE A 388 -19.59 9.32 38.11
C ILE A 388 -18.47 8.27 38.23
N ALA A 389 -18.46 7.51 39.35
CA ALA A 389 -17.40 6.55 39.67
C ALA A 389 -17.21 5.47 38.58
N PHE A 390 -18.30 4.92 38.04
CA PHE A 390 -18.23 3.94 36.92
C PHE A 390 -17.53 4.51 35.68
N MET A 391 -17.94 5.68 35.23
CA MET A 391 -17.32 6.36 34.07
C MET A 391 -15.86 6.66 34.36
N ARG A 392 -15.54 7.17 35.56
CA ARG A 392 -14.16 7.48 35.94
C ARG A 392 -13.23 6.29 35.84
N ASN A 393 -13.71 5.09 36.21
CA ASN A 393 -12.90 3.88 36.20
C ASN A 393 -12.78 3.23 34.81
N HIS A 394 -13.80 3.37 33.95
CA HIS A 394 -13.90 2.62 32.69
C HIS A 394 -13.86 3.47 31.40
N VAL A 395 -13.79 4.81 31.48
CA VAL A 395 -13.88 5.71 30.33
C VAL A 395 -12.90 5.34 29.18
N GLY A 396 -11.67 5.00 29.51
CA GLY A 396 -10.67 4.62 28.51
C GLY A 396 -11.02 3.32 27.78
N THR A 397 -11.54 2.33 28.52
CA THR A 397 -11.99 1.06 27.94
C THR A 397 -13.25 1.26 27.08
N ILE A 398 -14.20 2.07 27.55
CA ILE A 398 -15.44 2.38 26.82
C ILE A 398 -15.09 3.08 25.50
N PHE A 399 -14.22 4.11 25.52
CA PHE A 399 -13.81 4.82 24.32
C PHE A 399 -13.07 3.89 23.34
N LEU A 400 -12.17 3.05 23.84
CA LEU A 400 -11.45 2.09 23.00
C LEU A 400 -12.43 1.13 22.30
N ILE A 401 -13.34 0.50 23.06
CA ILE A 401 -14.33 -0.44 22.51
C ILE A 401 -15.22 0.25 21.49
N PHE A 402 -15.72 1.45 21.79
CA PHE A 402 -16.58 2.22 20.89
C PHE A 402 -15.88 2.55 19.58
N ILE A 403 -14.64 3.03 19.64
CA ILE A 403 -13.83 3.32 18.45
C ILE A 403 -13.55 2.03 17.67
N MET A 404 -13.22 0.93 18.33
CA MET A 404 -12.97 -0.36 17.67
C MET A 404 -14.21 -0.87 16.93
N ILE A 405 -15.41 -0.72 17.49
CA ILE A 405 -16.66 -1.11 16.81
C ILE A 405 -16.87 -0.26 15.54
N ILE A 406 -16.71 1.06 15.63
CA ILE A 406 -16.86 1.96 14.48
C ILE A 406 -15.88 1.59 13.37
N LEU A 407 -14.59 1.42 13.71
CA LEU A 407 -13.55 1.10 12.75
C LEU A 407 -13.77 -0.27 12.09
N PHE A 408 -14.16 -1.28 12.89
CA PHE A 408 -14.45 -2.62 12.40
C PHE A 408 -15.62 -2.60 11.42
N THR A 409 -16.73 -1.96 11.80
CA THR A 409 -17.92 -1.83 10.95
C THR A 409 -17.58 -1.15 9.64
N GLN A 410 -16.81 -0.05 9.68
CA GLN A 410 -16.36 0.63 8.47
C GLN A 410 -15.50 -0.30 7.58
N GLY A 411 -14.55 -1.03 8.16
CA GLY A 411 -13.68 -1.96 7.42
C GLY A 411 -14.49 -3.07 6.72
N VAL A 412 -15.49 -3.63 7.39
CA VAL A 412 -16.40 -4.64 6.83
C VAL A 412 -17.23 -4.04 5.69
N VAL A 413 -17.81 -2.85 5.89
CA VAL A 413 -18.64 -2.17 4.86
C VAL A 413 -17.80 -1.82 3.63
N GLU A 414 -16.60 -1.28 3.79
CA GLU A 414 -15.70 -0.99 2.67
C GLU A 414 -15.36 -2.27 1.87
N ARG A 415 -15.12 -3.38 2.58
CA ARG A 415 -14.84 -4.67 1.97
C ARG A 415 -16.02 -5.20 1.18
N MET A 416 -17.23 -5.17 1.75
CA MET A 416 -18.45 -5.60 1.09
C MET A 416 -18.77 -4.75 -0.14
N ASN A 417 -18.62 -3.44 -0.06
CA ASN A 417 -18.88 -2.54 -1.17
C ASN A 417 -17.89 -2.76 -2.32
N SER A 418 -16.60 -2.93 -2.02
CA SER A 418 -15.58 -3.24 -3.03
C SER A 418 -15.89 -4.54 -3.82
N ARG A 419 -16.52 -5.53 -3.18
CA ARG A 419 -16.93 -6.78 -3.82
C ARG A 419 -18.10 -6.57 -4.82
N LYS A 420 -19.08 -5.74 -4.45
CA LYS A 420 -20.34 -5.59 -5.23
C LYS A 420 -20.08 -5.22 -6.70
N HIS A 421 -19.12 -4.36 -6.97
CA HIS A 421 -18.79 -3.89 -8.33
C HIS A 421 -18.00 -4.89 -9.18
N ARG A 422 -17.46 -5.96 -8.59
CA ARG A 422 -16.61 -6.92 -9.31
C ARG A 422 -17.23 -8.29 -9.47
N VAL A 423 -18.35 -8.58 -8.78
CA VAL A 423 -19.01 -9.89 -8.84
C VAL A 423 -19.43 -10.24 -10.25
N ILE A 424 -20.00 -9.29 -11.00
CA ILE A 424 -20.43 -9.50 -12.38
C ILE A 424 -19.27 -9.96 -13.28
N ARG A 425 -18.06 -9.40 -13.09
CA ARG A 425 -16.86 -9.77 -13.87
C ARG A 425 -16.43 -11.20 -13.59
N LYS A 426 -16.47 -11.63 -12.33
CA LYS A 426 -16.22 -13.03 -11.94
C LYS A 426 -17.23 -13.97 -12.55
N GLU A 427 -18.52 -13.61 -12.51
CA GLU A 427 -19.60 -14.40 -13.10
C GLU A 427 -19.42 -14.57 -14.63
N VAL A 428 -19.04 -13.48 -15.33
CA VAL A 428 -18.75 -13.51 -16.77
C VAL A 428 -17.54 -14.40 -17.06
N GLY A 429 -16.44 -14.24 -16.32
CA GLY A 429 -15.25 -15.07 -16.51
C GLY A 429 -15.53 -16.56 -16.27
N ILE A 430 -16.29 -16.92 -15.23
CA ILE A 430 -16.68 -18.31 -14.98
C ILE A 430 -17.56 -18.84 -16.11
N TRP A 431 -18.50 -18.02 -16.63
CA TRP A 431 -19.32 -18.40 -17.79
C TRP A 431 -18.41 -18.66 -19.02
N MET A 432 -17.44 -17.78 -19.29
CA MET A 432 -16.48 -17.96 -20.38
C MET A 432 -15.69 -19.26 -20.24
N LYS A 433 -15.21 -19.58 -19.03
CA LYS A 433 -14.46 -20.82 -18.75
C LYS A 433 -15.25 -22.07 -19.09
N ASN A 434 -16.57 -22.05 -18.85
CA ASN A 434 -17.44 -23.21 -19.01
C ASN A 434 -18.03 -23.36 -20.43
N ASN A 435 -18.09 -22.27 -21.21
CA ASN A 435 -18.81 -22.24 -22.49
C ASN A 435 -17.92 -21.93 -23.70
N LEU A 436 -16.69 -21.42 -23.49
CA LEU A 436 -15.82 -20.97 -24.56
C LEU A 436 -14.53 -21.77 -24.61
N GLN A 437 -13.93 -21.84 -25.78
CA GLN A 437 -12.58 -22.40 -25.96
C GLN A 437 -11.55 -21.43 -25.41
N LYS A 438 -10.48 -21.96 -24.81
CA LYS A 438 -9.33 -21.14 -24.38
C LYS A 438 -8.74 -20.34 -25.54
N GLY A 439 -8.41 -19.10 -25.24
CA GLY A 439 -7.74 -18.21 -26.21
C GLY A 439 -7.56 -16.82 -25.66
N PRO A 440 -6.84 -15.94 -26.39
CA PRO A 440 -6.59 -14.59 -25.97
C PRO A 440 -7.87 -13.73 -25.95
N VAL A 441 -8.00 -12.90 -24.91
CA VAL A 441 -9.18 -12.04 -24.66
C VAL A 441 -8.73 -10.60 -24.55
N ILE A 442 -9.29 -9.74 -25.38
CA ILE A 442 -9.12 -8.29 -25.28
C ILE A 442 -10.10 -7.73 -24.26
N SER A 443 -9.57 -7.04 -23.24
CA SER A 443 -10.37 -6.29 -22.28
C SER A 443 -9.57 -5.22 -21.58
N ARG A 444 -10.25 -4.21 -21.04
CA ARG A 444 -9.59 -3.16 -20.21
C ARG A 444 -9.07 -3.68 -18.88
N LEU A 445 -9.76 -4.64 -18.30
CA LEU A 445 -9.46 -5.18 -16.98
C LEU A 445 -9.25 -6.69 -17.05
N PRO A 446 -8.33 -7.25 -16.26
CA PRO A 446 -7.93 -8.65 -16.36
C PRO A 446 -8.91 -9.65 -15.71
N HIS A 447 -9.96 -9.17 -15.06
CA HIS A 447 -10.81 -10.01 -14.19
C HIS A 447 -11.49 -11.17 -14.94
N GLU A 448 -12.14 -10.86 -16.06
CA GLU A 448 -12.91 -11.83 -16.83
C GLU A 448 -11.97 -12.88 -17.45
N ALA A 449 -10.85 -12.43 -18.01
CA ALA A 449 -9.83 -13.32 -18.55
C ALA A 449 -9.23 -14.22 -17.46
N PHE A 450 -8.94 -13.67 -16.27
CA PHE A 450 -8.43 -14.44 -15.14
C PHE A 450 -9.38 -15.56 -14.70
N TYR A 451 -10.66 -15.25 -14.49
CA TYR A 451 -11.65 -16.26 -14.09
C TYR A 451 -12.07 -17.18 -15.24
N GLY A 452 -11.89 -16.74 -16.49
CA GLY A 452 -12.05 -17.51 -17.70
C GLY A 452 -10.90 -18.50 -17.98
N ASP A 453 -9.80 -18.40 -17.22
CA ASP A 453 -8.55 -19.14 -17.49
C ASP A 453 -8.03 -18.87 -18.91
N MET A 454 -8.05 -17.61 -19.33
CA MET A 454 -7.73 -17.12 -20.66
C MET A 454 -6.57 -16.09 -20.61
N ASP A 455 -5.87 -15.91 -21.73
CA ASP A 455 -4.79 -14.95 -21.84
C ASP A 455 -5.33 -13.53 -22.02
N TRP A 456 -4.93 -12.62 -21.16
CA TRP A 456 -5.39 -11.24 -21.15
C TRP A 456 -4.57 -10.34 -22.06
N ILE A 457 -5.24 -9.66 -22.98
CA ILE A 457 -4.70 -8.60 -23.82
C ILE A 457 -5.28 -7.26 -23.34
N ASN A 458 -4.41 -6.39 -22.83
CA ASN A 458 -4.84 -5.08 -22.33
C ASN A 458 -5.16 -4.12 -23.49
N VAL A 459 -6.32 -3.47 -23.40
CA VAL A 459 -6.71 -2.36 -24.27
C VAL A 459 -7.11 -1.15 -23.45
N GLN A 460 -6.67 0.04 -23.83
CA GLN A 460 -7.06 1.30 -23.20
C GLN A 460 -7.87 2.18 -24.16
N ASP A 461 -7.57 2.12 -25.43
CA ASP A 461 -8.31 2.78 -26.49
C ASP A 461 -9.25 1.78 -27.18
N TYR A 462 -10.55 2.06 -27.10
CA TYR A 462 -11.62 1.27 -27.70
C TYR A 462 -12.04 1.79 -29.08
N SER A 463 -11.17 2.52 -29.79
CA SER A 463 -11.43 2.80 -31.21
C SER A 463 -11.53 1.48 -31.98
N TYR A 464 -12.43 1.40 -32.96
CA TYR A 464 -12.66 0.18 -33.74
C TYR A 464 -11.37 -0.31 -34.41
N ASP A 465 -10.60 0.61 -34.99
CA ASP A 465 -9.36 0.30 -35.72
C ASP A 465 -8.29 -0.29 -34.78
N ASN A 466 -8.10 0.27 -33.58
CA ASN A 466 -7.18 -0.28 -32.59
C ASN A 466 -7.63 -1.64 -32.03
N LEU A 467 -8.94 -1.88 -31.90
CA LEU A 467 -9.45 -3.18 -31.50
C LEU A 467 -9.22 -4.23 -32.58
N LEU A 468 -9.46 -3.88 -33.84
CA LEU A 468 -9.23 -4.75 -34.99
C LEU A 468 -7.76 -5.10 -35.14
N GLU A 469 -6.87 -4.09 -35.13
CA GLU A 469 -5.42 -4.27 -35.16
C GLU A 469 -4.96 -5.23 -34.06
N LYS A 470 -5.34 -4.97 -32.82
CA LYS A 470 -4.98 -5.84 -31.69
C LYS A 470 -5.56 -7.24 -31.76
N ALA A 471 -6.79 -7.38 -32.29
CA ALA A 471 -7.41 -8.67 -32.45
C ALA A 471 -6.65 -9.53 -33.45
N THR A 472 -6.26 -8.93 -34.58
CA THR A 472 -5.47 -9.60 -35.62
C THR A 472 -4.04 -9.89 -35.18
N ASP A 473 -3.30 -8.88 -34.69
CA ASP A 473 -1.90 -9.02 -34.26
C ASP A 473 -1.69 -10.04 -33.15
N LYS A 474 -2.61 -10.11 -32.21
CA LYS A 474 -2.52 -10.98 -31.03
C LYS A 474 -3.37 -12.24 -31.16
N GLN A 475 -3.98 -12.49 -32.33
CA GLN A 475 -4.88 -13.60 -32.58
C GLN A 475 -5.96 -13.74 -31.47
N ALA A 476 -6.55 -12.60 -31.09
CA ALA A 476 -7.54 -12.58 -30.05
C ALA A 476 -8.82 -13.30 -30.51
N LYS A 477 -9.34 -14.20 -29.65
CA LYS A 477 -10.59 -14.89 -29.93
C LYS A 477 -11.82 -14.13 -29.43
N TYR A 478 -11.63 -13.32 -28.38
CA TYR A 478 -12.76 -12.67 -27.70
C TYR A 478 -12.44 -11.23 -27.34
N LEU A 479 -13.51 -10.41 -27.32
CA LEU A 479 -13.49 -9.02 -26.88
C LEU A 479 -14.53 -8.83 -25.76
N ILE A 480 -14.16 -8.16 -24.68
CA ILE A 480 -15.07 -7.83 -23.58
C ILE A 480 -15.21 -6.33 -23.47
N ILE A 481 -16.46 -5.87 -23.42
CA ILE A 481 -16.83 -4.46 -23.26
C ILE A 481 -17.70 -4.30 -22.01
N ASP A 482 -17.33 -3.36 -21.16
CA ASP A 482 -18.05 -2.98 -19.95
C ASP A 482 -18.70 -1.60 -20.16
N MET A 483 -20.02 -1.53 -20.03
CA MET A 483 -20.78 -0.29 -20.26
C MET A 483 -20.56 0.78 -19.19
N ASP A 484 -20.16 0.42 -17.95
CA ASP A 484 -19.77 1.41 -16.94
C ASP A 484 -18.57 2.27 -17.38
N VAL A 485 -17.79 1.77 -18.31
CA VAL A 485 -16.62 2.44 -18.89
C VAL A 485 -16.97 3.25 -20.13
N MET A 486 -18.10 2.93 -20.78
CA MET A 486 -18.53 3.47 -22.07
C MET A 486 -20.01 3.89 -22.03
N ALA A 487 -20.45 4.54 -20.96
CA ALA A 487 -21.85 4.86 -20.65
C ALA A 487 -22.64 5.55 -21.80
N ASP A 488 -21.95 6.15 -22.78
CA ASP A 488 -22.57 6.95 -23.83
C ASP A 488 -22.56 6.29 -25.24
N ASN A 489 -22.18 4.99 -25.37
CA ASN A 489 -21.87 4.46 -26.71
C ASN A 489 -22.59 3.13 -27.08
N THR A 490 -23.93 3.10 -26.97
CA THR A 490 -24.76 2.02 -27.56
C THR A 490 -24.51 1.87 -29.08
N ASN A 491 -24.22 2.96 -29.78
CA ASN A 491 -23.86 2.96 -31.20
C ASN A 491 -22.55 2.21 -31.45
N PHE A 492 -21.60 2.25 -30.53
CA PHE A 492 -20.35 1.51 -30.66
C PHE A 492 -20.55 0.00 -30.60
N VAL A 493 -21.37 -0.48 -29.67
CA VAL A 493 -21.73 -1.91 -29.56
C VAL A 493 -22.43 -2.41 -30.83
N ASN A 494 -23.30 -1.60 -31.42
CA ASN A 494 -23.98 -1.93 -32.67
C ASN A 494 -22.98 -1.98 -33.85
N ARG A 495 -22.06 -1.01 -33.91
CA ARG A 495 -21.00 -0.99 -34.94
C ARG A 495 -20.09 -2.22 -34.86
N LEU A 496 -19.79 -2.73 -33.67
CA LEU A 496 -19.01 -3.98 -33.51
C LEU A 496 -19.78 -5.19 -34.05
N LYS A 497 -21.10 -5.27 -33.82
CA LYS A 497 -21.96 -6.36 -34.31
C LYS A 497 -22.08 -6.38 -35.83
N GLU A 498 -22.02 -5.24 -36.49
CA GLU A 498 -22.11 -5.11 -37.95
C GLU A 498 -20.83 -5.52 -38.66
N ASN A 499 -19.73 -5.70 -37.91
CA ASN A 499 -18.41 -5.98 -38.45
C ASN A 499 -17.85 -7.30 -37.87
N ASN A 500 -16.55 -7.42 -37.69
CA ASN A 500 -15.84 -8.67 -37.35
C ASN A 500 -16.12 -9.24 -35.95
N PHE A 501 -17.03 -8.66 -35.15
CA PHE A 501 -17.30 -9.07 -33.79
C PHE A 501 -18.74 -9.55 -33.59
N ASP A 502 -18.92 -10.84 -33.38
CA ASP A 502 -20.24 -11.42 -33.10
C ASP A 502 -20.53 -11.43 -31.60
N LEU A 503 -21.67 -10.87 -31.20
CA LEU A 503 -22.10 -10.86 -29.80
C LEU A 503 -22.55 -12.26 -29.35
N ILE A 504 -21.80 -12.87 -28.42
CA ILE A 504 -22.06 -14.22 -27.94
C ILE A 504 -22.67 -14.29 -26.55
N TYR A 505 -22.45 -13.26 -25.70
CA TYR A 505 -22.98 -13.23 -24.35
C TYR A 505 -23.16 -11.83 -23.81
N VAL A 506 -24.22 -11.63 -23.01
CA VAL A 506 -24.46 -10.37 -22.27
C VAL A 506 -24.84 -10.70 -20.84
N LYS A 507 -24.18 -10.08 -19.91
CA LYS A 507 -24.54 -10.12 -18.49
C LYS A 507 -24.86 -8.72 -17.99
N GLN A 508 -26.02 -8.57 -17.37
CA GLN A 508 -26.42 -7.33 -16.70
C GLN A 508 -26.69 -7.58 -15.22
N LYS A 509 -26.17 -6.70 -14.38
CA LYS A 509 -26.40 -6.73 -12.95
C LYS A 509 -26.40 -5.30 -12.41
N ARG A 510 -27.54 -4.83 -11.90
CA ARG A 510 -27.74 -3.42 -11.53
C ARG A 510 -27.44 -2.50 -12.72
N ASN A 511 -26.58 -1.50 -12.54
CA ASN A 511 -26.18 -0.53 -13.55
C ASN A 511 -24.98 -0.98 -14.41
N GLN A 512 -24.47 -2.21 -14.20
CA GLN A 512 -23.35 -2.75 -14.96
C GLN A 512 -23.83 -3.72 -16.02
N LYS A 513 -23.32 -3.59 -17.23
CA LYS A 513 -23.61 -4.46 -18.35
C LYS A 513 -22.30 -4.81 -19.05
N ILE A 514 -22.02 -6.11 -19.16
CA ILE A 514 -20.81 -6.63 -19.78
C ILE A 514 -21.22 -7.42 -21.02
N PHE A 515 -20.58 -7.10 -22.14
CA PHE A 515 -20.76 -7.76 -23.43
C PHE A 515 -19.52 -8.61 -23.73
N VAL A 516 -19.74 -9.82 -24.23
CA VAL A 516 -18.67 -10.70 -24.71
C VAL A 516 -18.92 -10.94 -26.19
N PHE A 517 -17.91 -10.65 -26.99
CA PHE A 517 -17.93 -10.87 -28.45
C PHE A 517 -16.91 -11.94 -28.81
N SER A 518 -17.20 -12.74 -29.84
CA SER A 518 -16.19 -13.52 -30.55
C SER A 518 -15.65 -12.73 -31.74
N PHE A 519 -14.35 -12.83 -31.97
CA PHE A 519 -13.71 -12.25 -33.17
C PHE A 519 -13.65 -13.30 -34.27
N GLN A 520 -14.09 -12.93 -35.45
CA GLN A 520 -13.96 -13.73 -36.68
C GLN A 520 -13.14 -12.93 -37.69
N GLU A 521 -12.05 -13.51 -38.13
CA GLU A 521 -11.26 -12.96 -39.21
C GLU A 521 -12.07 -13.20 -40.52
N ARG A 522 -12.72 -12.14 -41.02
CA ARG A 522 -13.45 -12.18 -42.28
C ARG A 522 -12.57 -11.75 -43.45
#